data_f1b8e5534eae14df4a46fdd19c6b9858
#
_entry.id   f1b8e5534eae14df4a46fdd19c6b9858
#
_cell.length_a   1.000
_cell.length_b   1.000
_cell.length_c   1.000
_cell.angle_alpha   90.00
_cell.angle_beta   90.00
_cell.angle_gamma   90.00
#
_symmetry.space_group_name_H-M   'P 1'
#
loop_
_entity.id
_entity.type
_entity.pdbx_description
1 polymer ?
#
loop_
_entity_poly.entity_id
_entity_poly.type
_entity_poly.pdbx_seq_one_letter_code
_entity_poly.pdbx_strand_id
1 'polypeptide(L)'
;MKPLFAVLFACLGASALANAPGQSDWRQANERVEEAGGWKAYAREIHKANSNRPEPSVSLETLSLQLAIDRALALNPTLKQLLSSTPREPARYLLLSSQQKAALTQEAHLIAEVAALWYEAVAGKEHVAQQSQVTEVASIASELSDRMQKVGNLNTLHQAEEQLSYAKTKTDLARSQLALHKAVENLALRLQISGDPMQIGLPARLSEPPRLLESLKLSNTDAALLSTEIDNPSVLRLLSETRRAIREREEAFRLVSHYKNEVLPLQRRISEEHLLHYNGMIIGIFELLKDAKQQTKAVDSYLAALGSYWKADAALLPKLAALREQLSEIRRDAWK
;
A
#
# COMPACT_ATOMS: atom_id res chain seq x y z
N MET A 1 7.58 -3.52 -12.57
CA MET A 1 7.29 -2.10 -12.87
C MET A 1 8.55 -1.24 -13.09
N LYS A 2 9.74 -1.85 -13.17
CA LYS A 2 11.01 -1.14 -13.41
C LYS A 2 11.44 -0.93 -14.88
N PRO A 3 10.88 -1.58 -15.92
CA PRO A 3 11.44 -1.47 -17.28
C PRO A 3 11.12 -0.16 -18.00
N LEU A 4 10.05 0.58 -17.62
CA LEU A 4 9.68 1.82 -18.32
C LEU A 4 10.69 2.96 -18.07
N PHE A 5 11.24 3.07 -16.87
CA PHE A 5 12.23 4.10 -16.51
C PHE A 5 13.58 3.90 -17.21
N ALA A 6 13.98 2.65 -17.44
CA ALA A 6 15.25 2.35 -18.11
C ALA A 6 15.23 2.76 -19.60
N VAL A 7 14.09 2.69 -20.27
CA VAL A 7 13.93 3.08 -21.68
C VAL A 7 14.02 4.60 -21.85
N LEU A 8 13.47 5.37 -20.88
CA LEU A 8 13.53 6.83 -20.91
C LEU A 8 14.96 7.37 -20.73
N PHE A 9 15.78 6.74 -19.90
CA PHE A 9 17.16 7.18 -19.68
C PHE A 9 18.09 6.89 -20.87
N ALA A 10 17.85 5.78 -21.58
CA ALA A 10 18.62 5.42 -22.78
C ALA A 10 18.37 6.38 -23.95
N CYS A 11 17.16 6.95 -24.08
CA CYS A 11 16.86 7.93 -25.14
C CYS A 11 17.45 9.33 -24.89
N LEU A 12 17.70 9.69 -23.61
CA LEU A 12 18.26 11.03 -23.26
C LEU A 12 19.79 11.09 -23.32
N GLY A 13 20.49 9.97 -23.30
CA GLY A 13 21.95 9.88 -23.39
C GLY A 13 22.53 9.93 -24.82
N ALA A 14 21.71 9.81 -25.84
CA ALA A 14 22.17 9.70 -27.23
C ALA A 14 22.16 11.03 -28.03
N SER A 15 21.77 12.15 -27.41
CA SER A 15 21.57 13.42 -28.14
C SER A 15 22.74 14.41 -28.09
N ALA A 16 23.94 13.99 -27.73
CA ALA A 16 25.10 14.86 -27.72
C ALA A 16 26.13 14.42 -28.76
N LEU A 17 25.81 14.57 -30.05
CA LEU A 17 26.80 14.85 -31.10
C LEU A 17 26.05 15.11 -32.43
N ALA A 18 25.91 16.40 -32.74
CA ALA A 18 25.31 16.86 -33.97
C ALA A 18 26.25 16.64 -35.15
N ASN A 19 25.83 15.81 -36.06
CA ASN A 19 25.97 16.00 -37.52
C ASN A 19 24.92 15.09 -38.14
N ALA A 20 24.02 15.64 -38.96
CA ALA A 20 22.96 14.88 -39.60
C ALA A 20 23.52 13.74 -40.45
N PRO A 21 23.42 12.47 -40.03
CA PRO A 21 23.83 11.36 -40.87
C PRO A 21 22.72 11.05 -41.86
N GLY A 22 23.10 10.74 -43.09
CA GLY A 22 22.18 10.30 -44.16
C GLY A 22 21.43 9.00 -43.77
N GLN A 23 20.33 8.73 -44.46
CA GLN A 23 19.44 7.58 -44.20
C GLN A 23 20.10 6.20 -44.14
N SER A 24 21.37 6.06 -44.54
CA SER A 24 22.17 4.83 -44.42
C SER A 24 22.78 4.61 -43.04
N ASP A 25 23.06 5.67 -42.28
CA ASP A 25 23.79 5.59 -41.01
C ASP A 25 22.93 5.11 -39.83
N TRP A 26 21.62 5.40 -39.83
CA TRP A 26 20.74 4.94 -38.75
C TRP A 26 20.48 3.42 -38.81
N ARG A 27 20.46 2.83 -40.02
CA ARG A 27 20.32 1.37 -40.18
C ARG A 27 21.57 0.65 -39.65
N GLN A 28 22.77 1.14 -39.98
CA GLN A 28 24.01 0.58 -39.45
C GLN A 28 24.12 0.79 -37.92
N ALA A 29 23.64 1.91 -37.38
CA ALA A 29 23.57 2.12 -35.94
C ALA A 29 22.58 1.14 -35.26
N ASN A 30 21.44 0.87 -35.87
CA ASN A 30 20.46 -0.09 -35.38
C ASN A 30 20.97 -1.55 -35.46
N GLU A 31 21.67 -1.93 -36.54
CA GLU A 31 22.31 -3.24 -36.70
C GLU A 31 23.39 -3.46 -35.61
N ARG A 32 24.22 -2.45 -35.31
CA ARG A 32 25.20 -2.52 -34.20
C ARG A 32 24.55 -2.64 -32.81
N VAL A 33 23.39 -2.01 -32.62
CA VAL A 33 22.62 -2.14 -31.35
C VAL A 33 21.98 -3.52 -31.25
N GLU A 34 21.57 -4.11 -32.38
CA GLU A 34 21.01 -5.45 -32.43
C GLU A 34 22.09 -6.54 -32.26
N GLU A 35 23.28 -6.34 -32.84
CA GLU A 35 24.47 -7.19 -32.64
C GLU A 35 25.01 -7.15 -31.21
N ALA A 36 24.92 -6.00 -30.53
CA ALA A 36 25.25 -5.84 -29.11
C ALA A 36 24.23 -6.44 -28.15
N GLY A 37 23.19 -7.14 -28.68
CA GLY A 37 22.13 -7.76 -27.87
C GLY A 37 20.94 -6.87 -27.56
N GLY A 38 20.86 -5.69 -28.20
CA GLY A 38 19.78 -4.73 -28.10
C GLY A 38 19.48 -4.28 -26.69
N TRP A 39 18.29 -3.73 -26.47
CA TRP A 39 17.80 -3.29 -25.15
C TRP A 39 17.80 -4.40 -24.10
N LYS A 40 17.77 -5.69 -24.50
CA LYS A 40 17.85 -6.86 -23.60
C LYS A 40 19.21 -7.02 -22.91
N ALA A 41 20.31 -6.64 -23.57
CA ALA A 41 21.64 -6.66 -22.95
C ALA A 41 21.76 -5.52 -21.93
N TYR A 42 21.27 -4.32 -22.28
CA TYR A 42 21.21 -3.17 -21.37
C TYR A 42 20.34 -3.43 -20.13
N ALA A 43 19.19 -4.04 -20.31
CA ALA A 43 18.31 -4.43 -19.20
C ALA A 43 18.98 -5.46 -18.27
N ARG A 44 19.79 -6.38 -18.80
CA ARG A 44 20.58 -7.33 -17.98
C ARG A 44 21.73 -6.67 -17.22
N GLU A 45 22.41 -5.69 -17.81
CA GLU A 45 23.48 -4.95 -17.14
C GLU A 45 22.95 -4.08 -16.00
N ILE A 46 21.79 -3.41 -16.20
CA ILE A 46 21.11 -2.66 -15.15
C ILE A 46 20.63 -3.59 -14.02
N HIS A 47 20.13 -4.78 -14.35
CA HIS A 47 19.78 -5.78 -13.35
C HIS A 47 21.01 -6.29 -12.59
N LYS A 48 22.15 -6.51 -13.25
CA LYS A 48 23.42 -6.89 -12.62
C LYS A 48 23.98 -5.76 -11.74
N ALA A 49 23.92 -4.51 -12.20
CA ALA A 49 24.38 -3.36 -11.41
C ALA A 49 23.51 -3.13 -10.15
N ASN A 50 22.19 -3.39 -10.24
CA ASN A 50 21.28 -3.32 -9.09
C ASN A 50 21.40 -4.53 -8.14
N SER A 51 21.77 -5.70 -8.63
CA SER A 51 21.99 -6.88 -7.79
C SER A 51 23.35 -6.88 -7.06
N ASN A 52 24.31 -6.08 -7.53
CA ASN A 52 25.61 -5.88 -6.89
C ASN A 52 25.68 -4.65 -5.96
N ARG A 53 24.56 -3.96 -5.71
CA ARG A 53 24.50 -2.96 -4.64
C ARG A 53 24.52 -3.73 -3.33
N PRO A 54 25.53 -3.57 -2.46
CA PRO A 54 25.49 -4.22 -1.16
C PRO A 54 24.24 -3.72 -0.46
N GLU A 55 23.28 -4.61 -0.21
CA GLU A 55 22.24 -4.33 0.75
C GLU A 55 22.96 -4.02 2.06
N PRO A 56 22.60 -2.92 2.74
CA PRO A 56 23.18 -2.66 4.06
C PRO A 56 22.81 -3.85 4.93
N SER A 57 23.81 -4.69 5.21
CA SER A 57 23.71 -5.88 6.04
C SER A 57 23.65 -5.51 7.52
N VAL A 58 22.65 -4.73 7.88
CA VAL A 58 22.10 -4.69 9.23
C VAL A 58 20.71 -5.30 9.07
N SER A 59 20.61 -6.59 9.38
CA SER A 59 19.32 -7.26 9.55
C SER A 59 18.65 -6.72 10.81
N LEU A 60 18.13 -5.49 10.72
CA LEU A 60 17.07 -5.04 11.62
C LEU A 60 15.91 -5.99 11.33
N GLU A 61 15.60 -6.85 12.30
CA GLU A 61 14.41 -7.73 12.21
C GLU A 61 13.24 -6.85 11.79
N THR A 62 12.67 -7.17 10.61
CA THR A 62 11.53 -6.41 10.13
C THR A 62 10.38 -6.62 11.11
N LEU A 63 9.85 -5.53 11.65
CA LEU A 63 8.72 -5.55 12.58
C LEU A 63 7.49 -6.10 11.86
N SER A 64 7.29 -7.42 11.94
CA SER A 64 6.07 -8.06 11.43
C SER A 64 4.87 -7.65 12.28
N LEU A 65 3.65 -7.78 11.73
CA LEU A 65 2.42 -7.52 12.48
C LEU A 65 2.34 -8.39 13.73
N GLN A 66 2.70 -9.68 13.63
CA GLN A 66 2.68 -10.60 14.75
C GLN A 66 3.63 -10.15 15.87
N LEU A 67 4.85 -9.75 15.51
CA LEU A 67 5.85 -9.25 16.48
C LEU A 67 5.36 -7.97 17.16
N ALA A 68 4.67 -7.08 16.43
CA ALA A 68 4.08 -5.86 16.99
C ALA A 68 2.97 -6.20 18.01
N ILE A 69 2.10 -7.15 17.69
CA ILE A 69 1.04 -7.62 18.59
C ILE A 69 1.64 -8.30 19.83
N ASP A 70 2.60 -9.19 19.67
CA ASP A 70 3.26 -9.89 20.79
C ASP A 70 3.95 -8.90 21.75
N ARG A 71 4.59 -7.86 21.20
CA ARG A 71 5.19 -6.79 21.99
C ARG A 71 4.14 -5.98 22.74
N ALA A 72 3.03 -5.62 22.10
CA ALA A 72 1.94 -4.90 22.76
C ALA A 72 1.29 -5.71 23.88
N LEU A 73 1.14 -7.02 23.70
CA LEU A 73 0.67 -7.95 24.74
C LEU A 73 1.68 -8.07 25.90
N ALA A 74 2.98 -8.07 25.60
CA ALA A 74 4.03 -8.11 26.62
C ALA A 74 4.03 -6.85 27.51
N LEU A 75 3.60 -5.70 26.98
CA LEU A 75 3.44 -4.46 27.76
C LEU A 75 2.22 -4.48 28.71
N ASN A 76 1.34 -5.49 28.60
CA ASN A 76 0.18 -5.68 29.45
C ASN A 76 0.23 -7.03 30.19
N PRO A 77 1.08 -7.19 31.21
CA PRO A 77 1.33 -8.48 31.87
C PRO A 77 0.07 -9.08 32.51
N THR A 78 -0.80 -8.25 33.07
CA THR A 78 -2.08 -8.70 33.65
C THR A 78 -3.00 -9.31 32.59
N LEU A 79 -3.14 -8.65 31.44
CA LEU A 79 -3.93 -9.18 30.32
C LEU A 79 -3.29 -10.48 29.79
N LYS A 80 -1.98 -10.51 29.60
CA LYS A 80 -1.25 -11.70 29.14
C LYS A 80 -1.45 -12.90 30.06
N GLN A 81 -1.42 -12.67 31.38
CA GLN A 81 -1.66 -13.73 32.40
C GLN A 81 -3.10 -14.26 32.33
N LEU A 82 -4.10 -13.39 32.24
CA LEU A 82 -5.50 -13.81 32.09
C LEU A 82 -5.71 -14.60 30.80
N LEU A 83 -5.14 -14.16 29.69
CA LEU A 83 -5.24 -14.85 28.39
C LEU A 83 -4.55 -16.23 28.40
N SER A 84 -3.44 -16.39 29.12
CA SER A 84 -2.76 -17.69 29.21
C SER A 84 -3.59 -18.76 29.92
N SER A 85 -4.50 -18.36 30.82
CA SER A 85 -5.43 -19.25 31.53
C SER A 85 -6.80 -19.40 30.84
N THR A 86 -7.03 -18.68 29.71
CA THR A 86 -8.33 -18.62 29.04
C THR A 86 -8.36 -19.58 27.86
N PRO A 87 -9.28 -20.58 27.83
CA PRO A 87 -9.47 -21.43 26.68
C PRO A 87 -9.94 -20.64 25.44
N ARG A 88 -9.32 -20.87 24.29
CA ARG A 88 -9.66 -20.17 23.03
C ARG A 88 -10.66 -20.93 22.15
N GLU A 89 -11.12 -22.09 22.60
CA GLU A 89 -12.09 -22.90 21.84
C GLU A 89 -13.47 -22.21 21.81
N PRO A 90 -14.06 -21.97 20.63
CA PRO A 90 -15.36 -21.31 20.51
C PRO A 90 -16.47 -22.02 21.29
N ALA A 91 -16.43 -23.34 21.36
CA ALA A 91 -17.41 -24.17 22.09
C ALA A 91 -17.38 -23.92 23.62
N ARG A 92 -16.25 -23.46 24.16
CA ARG A 92 -16.10 -23.24 25.61
C ARG A 92 -16.34 -21.76 25.99
N TYR A 93 -16.64 -20.89 25.05
CA TYR A 93 -16.79 -19.44 25.32
C TYR A 93 -17.89 -19.16 26.35
N LEU A 94 -19.00 -19.88 26.31
CA LEU A 94 -20.11 -19.75 27.27
C LEU A 94 -19.72 -20.13 28.71
N LEU A 95 -18.73 -21.00 28.88
CA LEU A 95 -18.24 -21.45 30.18
C LEU A 95 -17.22 -20.50 30.84
N LEU A 96 -16.75 -19.50 30.09
CA LEU A 96 -15.77 -18.54 30.59
C LEU A 96 -16.37 -17.63 31.66
N SER A 97 -15.55 -17.24 32.63
CA SER A 97 -15.90 -16.19 33.58
C SER A 97 -16.04 -14.83 32.89
N SER A 98 -16.75 -13.87 33.52
CA SER A 98 -16.87 -12.52 32.99
C SER A 98 -15.51 -11.85 32.81
N GLN A 99 -14.56 -12.08 33.71
CA GLN A 99 -13.19 -11.55 33.59
C GLN A 99 -12.44 -12.11 32.36
N GLN A 100 -12.59 -13.41 32.08
CA GLN A 100 -11.98 -14.05 30.92
C GLN A 100 -12.59 -13.51 29.60
N LYS A 101 -13.91 -13.31 29.54
CA LYS A 101 -14.59 -12.73 28.39
C LYS A 101 -14.14 -11.30 28.15
N ALA A 102 -14.11 -10.46 29.19
CA ALA A 102 -13.60 -9.10 29.12
C ALA A 102 -12.13 -9.06 28.67
N ALA A 103 -11.29 -10.02 29.13
CA ALA A 103 -9.90 -10.12 28.67
C ALA A 103 -9.79 -10.43 27.16
N LEU A 104 -10.65 -11.30 26.61
CA LEU A 104 -10.70 -11.58 25.16
C LEU A 104 -11.17 -10.35 24.37
N THR A 105 -12.14 -9.60 24.88
CA THR A 105 -12.59 -8.34 24.25
C THR A 105 -11.48 -7.28 24.29
N GLN A 106 -10.77 -7.17 25.40
CA GLN A 106 -9.63 -6.26 25.53
C GLN A 106 -8.46 -6.67 24.61
N GLU A 107 -8.18 -7.97 24.48
CA GLU A 107 -7.21 -8.50 23.50
C GLU A 107 -7.59 -8.09 22.08
N ALA A 108 -8.85 -8.28 21.70
CA ALA A 108 -9.34 -7.90 20.37
C ALA A 108 -9.19 -6.41 20.09
N HIS A 109 -9.46 -5.55 21.07
CA HIS A 109 -9.21 -4.10 20.96
C HIS A 109 -7.73 -3.77 20.79
N LEU A 110 -6.86 -4.38 21.58
CA LEU A 110 -5.42 -4.19 21.51
C LEU A 110 -4.87 -4.62 20.12
N ILE A 111 -5.29 -5.79 19.65
CA ILE A 111 -4.88 -6.29 18.33
C ILE A 111 -5.34 -5.34 17.23
N ALA A 112 -6.60 -4.88 17.27
CA ALA A 112 -7.15 -3.97 16.26
C ALA A 112 -6.41 -2.63 16.25
N GLU A 113 -6.12 -2.06 17.41
CA GLU A 113 -5.39 -0.80 17.55
C GLU A 113 -3.97 -0.92 16.99
N VAL A 114 -3.22 -1.94 17.40
CA VAL A 114 -1.84 -2.17 16.95
C VAL A 114 -1.80 -2.48 15.45
N ALA A 115 -2.73 -3.31 14.97
CA ALA A 115 -2.84 -3.63 13.55
C ALA A 115 -3.14 -2.39 12.71
N ALA A 116 -4.08 -1.53 13.15
CA ALA A 116 -4.39 -0.29 12.44
C ALA A 116 -3.17 0.63 12.31
N LEU A 117 -2.41 0.81 13.40
CA LEU A 117 -1.19 1.62 13.41
C LEU A 117 -0.09 1.02 12.53
N TRP A 118 0.07 -0.31 12.59
CA TRP A 118 1.05 -1.02 11.77
C TRP A 118 0.72 -0.93 10.27
N TYR A 119 -0.56 -1.17 9.90
CA TYR A 119 -1.00 -1.03 8.50
C TYR A 119 -0.84 0.40 8.00
N GLU A 120 -1.11 1.40 8.85
CA GLU A 120 -0.93 2.81 8.50
C GLU A 120 0.54 3.14 8.23
N ALA A 121 1.46 2.66 9.06
CA ALA A 121 2.89 2.88 8.89
C ALA A 121 3.43 2.19 7.60
N VAL A 122 3.03 0.93 7.35
CA VAL A 122 3.45 0.20 6.13
C VAL A 122 2.85 0.82 4.88
N ALA A 123 1.55 1.16 4.88
CA ALA A 123 0.90 1.86 3.77
C ALA A 123 1.54 3.22 3.50
N GLY A 124 1.86 3.97 4.55
CA GLY A 124 2.56 5.26 4.46
C GLY A 124 3.93 5.14 3.80
N LYS A 125 4.72 4.11 4.15
CA LYS A 125 6.02 3.83 3.54
C LYS A 125 5.89 3.54 2.03
N GLU A 126 4.90 2.73 1.66
CA GLU A 126 4.64 2.38 0.27
C GLU A 126 4.14 3.59 -0.53
N HIS A 127 3.27 4.42 0.06
CA HIS A 127 2.79 5.67 -0.52
C HIS A 127 3.92 6.68 -0.78
N VAL A 128 4.83 6.89 0.18
CA VAL A 128 6.02 7.74 -0.01
C VAL A 128 6.88 7.24 -1.17
N ALA A 129 7.07 5.92 -1.30
CA ALA A 129 7.81 5.35 -2.42
C ALA A 129 7.15 5.65 -3.78
N GLN A 130 5.80 5.59 -3.86
CA GLN A 130 5.07 5.95 -5.08
C GLN A 130 5.16 7.46 -5.37
N GLN A 131 4.98 8.31 -4.36
CA GLN A 131 5.10 9.76 -4.53
C GLN A 131 6.51 10.21 -4.93
N SER A 132 7.54 9.52 -4.45
CA SER A 132 8.91 9.75 -4.90
C SER A 132 9.06 9.48 -6.41
N GLN A 133 8.46 8.38 -6.91
CA GLN A 133 8.47 8.07 -8.36
C GLN A 133 7.72 9.12 -9.19
N VAL A 134 6.54 9.58 -8.72
CA VAL A 134 5.79 10.67 -9.39
C VAL A 134 6.63 11.94 -9.46
N THR A 135 7.30 12.28 -8.36
CA THR A 135 8.15 13.48 -8.27
C THR A 135 9.36 13.38 -9.21
N GLU A 136 9.96 12.19 -9.33
CA GLU A 136 11.06 11.94 -10.26
C GLU A 136 10.62 12.14 -11.72
N VAL A 137 9.48 11.55 -12.11
CA VAL A 137 8.92 11.75 -13.47
C VAL A 137 8.62 13.22 -13.73
N ALA A 138 8.04 13.93 -12.75
CA ALA A 138 7.75 15.36 -12.88
C ALA A 138 9.01 16.21 -12.98
N SER A 139 10.11 15.83 -12.29
CA SER A 139 11.39 16.55 -12.40
C SER A 139 12.00 16.40 -13.80
N ILE A 140 11.93 15.21 -14.38
CA ILE A 140 12.40 14.94 -15.75
C ILE A 140 11.60 15.79 -16.76
N ALA A 141 10.27 15.83 -16.61
CA ALA A 141 9.40 16.64 -17.48
C ALA A 141 9.73 18.14 -17.38
N SER A 142 9.95 18.64 -16.16
CA SER A 142 10.33 20.05 -15.92
C SER A 142 11.69 20.37 -16.52
N GLU A 143 12.70 19.53 -16.33
CA GLU A 143 14.04 19.74 -16.91
C GLU A 143 14.02 19.69 -18.44
N LEU A 144 13.27 18.75 -19.01
CA LEU A 144 13.11 18.65 -20.47
C LEU A 144 12.43 19.89 -21.04
N SER A 145 11.36 20.38 -20.38
CA SER A 145 10.64 21.59 -20.81
C SER A 145 11.55 22.83 -20.79
N ASP A 146 12.42 22.96 -19.78
CA ASP A 146 13.40 24.02 -19.70
C ASP A 146 14.41 24.01 -20.86
N ARG A 147 14.92 22.80 -21.19
CA ARG A 147 15.86 22.61 -22.31
C ARG A 147 15.20 22.94 -23.65
N MET A 148 13.98 22.45 -23.88
CA MET A 148 13.24 22.68 -25.12
C MET A 148 12.85 24.16 -25.30
N GLN A 149 12.48 24.84 -24.23
CA GLN A 149 12.17 26.26 -24.27
C GLN A 149 13.41 27.07 -24.62
N LYS A 150 14.59 26.79 -24.06
CA LYS A 150 15.85 27.46 -24.37
C LYS A 150 16.27 27.40 -25.85
N VAL A 151 15.91 26.28 -26.51
CA VAL A 151 16.18 26.10 -27.95
C VAL A 151 15.00 26.52 -28.84
N GLY A 152 13.95 27.13 -28.26
CA GLY A 152 12.80 27.65 -28.99
C GLY A 152 11.77 26.58 -29.44
N ASN A 153 11.91 25.36 -29.02
CA ASN A 153 11.02 24.24 -29.40
C ASN A 153 9.79 24.08 -28.48
N LEU A 154 9.68 24.89 -27.43
CA LEU A 154 8.57 24.87 -26.49
C LEU A 154 8.19 26.29 -26.10
N ASN A 155 6.89 26.58 -25.97
CA ASN A 155 6.41 27.87 -25.51
C ASN A 155 6.55 27.99 -23.98
N THR A 156 6.62 29.25 -23.49
CA THR A 156 6.81 29.57 -22.07
C THR A 156 5.65 29.10 -21.21
N LEU A 157 4.41 29.04 -21.74
CA LEU A 157 3.24 28.54 -21.00
C LEU A 157 3.41 27.08 -20.64
N HIS A 158 3.72 26.23 -21.62
CA HIS A 158 3.90 24.80 -21.39
C HIS A 158 5.07 24.49 -20.44
N GLN A 159 6.19 25.24 -20.57
CA GLN A 159 7.28 25.19 -19.60
C GLN A 159 6.81 25.49 -18.18
N ALA A 160 6.05 26.60 -18.00
CA ALA A 160 5.54 26.98 -16.69
C ALA A 160 4.56 25.93 -16.10
N GLU A 161 3.75 25.28 -16.95
CA GLU A 161 2.86 24.18 -16.53
C GLU A 161 3.63 22.98 -15.99
N GLU A 162 4.71 22.57 -16.65
CA GLU A 162 5.54 21.45 -16.18
C GLU A 162 6.31 21.81 -14.89
N GLN A 163 6.83 23.03 -14.77
CA GLN A 163 7.46 23.53 -13.55
C GLN A 163 6.47 23.55 -12.38
N LEU A 164 5.22 24.01 -12.61
CA LEU A 164 4.16 24.01 -11.60
C LEU A 164 3.77 22.58 -11.21
N SER A 165 3.71 21.68 -12.18
CA SER A 165 3.45 20.25 -11.93
C SER A 165 4.52 19.65 -11.01
N TYR A 166 5.80 19.91 -11.27
CA TYR A 166 6.90 19.46 -10.43
C TYR A 166 6.85 20.06 -9.02
N ALA A 167 6.57 21.38 -8.90
CA ALA A 167 6.43 22.02 -7.59
C ALA A 167 5.29 21.40 -6.74
N LYS A 168 4.17 21.06 -7.38
CA LYS A 168 3.05 20.36 -6.71
C LYS A 168 3.45 18.97 -6.22
N THR A 169 4.10 18.16 -7.06
CA THR A 169 4.54 16.82 -6.65
C THR A 169 5.55 16.83 -5.50
N LYS A 170 6.45 17.82 -5.45
CA LYS A 170 7.35 18.03 -4.30
C LYS A 170 6.58 18.31 -3.00
N THR A 171 5.54 19.13 -3.08
CA THR A 171 4.69 19.43 -1.92
C THR A 171 3.94 18.19 -1.45
N ASP A 172 3.42 17.38 -2.38
CA ASP A 172 2.70 16.15 -2.06
C ASP A 172 3.64 15.09 -1.47
N LEU A 173 4.88 14.99 -1.97
CA LEU A 173 5.92 14.13 -1.39
C LEU A 173 6.25 14.55 0.05
N ALA A 174 6.45 15.85 0.31
CA ALA A 174 6.73 16.35 1.65
C ALA A 174 5.56 16.04 2.64
N ARG A 175 4.31 16.17 2.17
CA ARG A 175 3.13 15.80 2.98
C ARG A 175 3.08 14.31 3.28
N SER A 176 3.34 13.46 2.29
CA SER A 176 3.35 12.01 2.51
C SER A 176 4.50 11.56 3.42
N GLN A 177 5.67 12.20 3.35
CA GLN A 177 6.76 11.96 4.29
C GLN A 177 6.38 12.34 5.73
N LEU A 178 5.74 13.51 5.92
CA LEU A 178 5.25 13.91 7.24
C LEU A 178 4.19 12.95 7.77
N ALA A 179 3.28 12.46 6.92
CA ALA A 179 2.27 11.48 7.30
C ALA A 179 2.91 10.15 7.71
N LEU A 180 3.93 9.69 6.98
CA LEU A 180 4.70 8.49 7.36
C LEU A 180 5.39 8.66 8.71
N HIS A 181 6.08 9.80 8.95
CA HIS A 181 6.72 10.06 10.23
C HIS A 181 5.72 9.96 11.38
N LYS A 182 4.56 10.61 11.26
CA LYS A 182 3.50 10.54 12.28
C LYS A 182 2.99 9.12 12.51
N ALA A 183 2.78 8.35 11.43
CA ALA A 183 2.32 6.97 11.54
C ALA A 183 3.34 6.07 12.26
N VAL A 184 4.62 6.22 11.94
CA VAL A 184 5.70 5.45 12.57
C VAL A 184 5.90 5.86 14.02
N GLU A 185 5.83 7.16 14.33
CA GLU A 185 5.89 7.68 15.71
C GLU A 185 4.74 7.14 16.56
N ASN A 186 3.50 7.16 16.04
CA ASN A 186 2.34 6.60 16.74
C ASN A 186 2.51 5.11 17.03
N LEU A 187 3.02 4.35 16.07
CA LEU A 187 3.32 2.94 16.25
C LEU A 187 4.42 2.72 17.30
N ALA A 188 5.52 3.47 17.21
CA ALA A 188 6.63 3.40 18.17
C ALA A 188 6.18 3.73 19.60
N LEU A 189 5.37 4.78 19.76
CA LEU A 189 4.80 5.18 21.04
C LEU A 189 3.91 4.07 21.62
N ARG A 190 3.03 3.48 20.79
CA ARG A 190 2.14 2.40 21.23
C ARG A 190 2.88 1.14 21.64
N LEU A 191 3.99 0.84 20.97
CA LEU A 191 4.85 -0.31 21.26
C LEU A 191 5.97 0.00 22.28
N GLN A 192 6.05 1.23 22.79
CA GLN A 192 7.12 1.70 23.68
C GLN A 192 8.53 1.34 23.14
N ILE A 193 8.75 1.63 21.84
CA ILE A 193 10.05 1.43 21.20
C ILE A 193 10.91 2.65 21.49
N SER A 194 12.05 2.43 22.14
CA SER A 194 13.03 3.48 22.42
C SER A 194 13.95 3.67 21.22
N GLY A 195 14.38 4.90 20.94
CA GLY A 195 15.28 5.26 19.84
C GLY A 195 14.57 6.02 18.72
N ASP A 196 15.25 6.15 17.57
CA ASP A 196 14.68 6.81 16.41
C ASP A 196 13.60 5.93 15.75
N PRO A 197 12.32 6.37 15.75
CA PRO A 197 11.23 5.59 15.18
C PRO A 197 11.44 5.26 13.70
N MET A 198 12.15 6.11 12.95
CA MET A 198 12.40 5.88 11.52
C MET A 198 13.36 4.72 11.23
N GLN A 199 14.08 4.23 12.24
CA GLN A 199 14.94 3.04 12.14
C GLN A 199 14.16 1.72 12.32
N ILE A 200 12.86 1.78 12.62
CA ILE A 200 12.01 0.58 12.69
C ILE A 200 11.95 -0.06 11.31
N GLY A 201 12.42 -1.30 11.22
CA GLY A 201 12.37 -2.10 10.00
C GLY A 201 10.92 -2.46 9.67
N LEU A 202 10.22 -1.67 8.85
CA LEU A 202 8.88 -2.02 8.36
C LEU A 202 8.96 -2.77 7.03
N PRO A 203 8.04 -3.70 6.74
CA PRO A 203 7.92 -4.32 5.44
C PRO A 203 7.82 -3.29 4.31
N ALA A 204 8.28 -3.67 3.12
CA ALA A 204 8.23 -2.77 1.97
C ALA A 204 6.84 -2.68 1.34
N ARG A 205 5.97 -3.68 1.60
CA ARG A 205 4.63 -3.78 0.99
C ARG A 205 3.64 -4.40 1.95
N LEU A 206 2.38 -3.99 1.81
CA LEU A 206 1.25 -4.69 2.41
C LEU A 206 1.02 -6.03 1.72
N SER A 207 0.63 -7.05 2.48
CA SER A 207 0.17 -8.33 1.94
C SER A 207 -1.13 -8.15 1.16
N GLU A 208 -1.31 -8.95 0.11
CA GLU A 208 -2.60 -9.00 -0.57
C GLU A 208 -3.68 -9.60 0.34
N PRO A 209 -4.94 -9.13 0.23
CA PRO A 209 -6.03 -9.74 0.97
C PRO A 209 -6.24 -11.19 0.51
N PRO A 210 -6.64 -12.09 1.42
CA PRO A 210 -6.97 -13.45 1.05
C PRO A 210 -8.10 -13.46 0.01
N ARG A 211 -8.20 -14.53 -0.78
CA ARG A 211 -9.24 -14.64 -1.82
C ARG A 211 -10.63 -14.49 -1.23
N LEU A 212 -11.55 -13.88 -1.99
CA LEU A 212 -12.91 -13.49 -1.56
C LEU A 212 -13.64 -14.56 -0.72
N LEU A 213 -13.54 -15.82 -1.12
CA LEU A 213 -14.21 -16.95 -0.45
C LEU A 213 -13.69 -17.24 0.97
N GLU A 214 -12.44 -16.90 1.27
CA GLU A 214 -11.84 -17.10 2.59
C GLU A 214 -11.96 -15.87 3.47
N SER A 215 -11.85 -14.66 2.89
CA SER A 215 -11.90 -13.41 3.62
C SER A 215 -13.29 -13.04 4.16
N LEU A 216 -14.36 -13.52 3.51
CA LEU A 216 -15.74 -13.24 3.89
C LEU A 216 -16.33 -14.29 4.85
N LYS A 217 -15.64 -15.39 5.13
CA LYS A 217 -16.11 -16.41 6.06
C LYS A 217 -16.05 -15.89 7.49
N LEU A 218 -17.13 -15.23 7.89
CA LEU A 218 -17.47 -15.18 9.32
C LEU A 218 -17.60 -16.61 9.83
N SER A 219 -17.09 -16.87 11.04
CA SER A 219 -17.34 -18.20 11.64
C SER A 219 -18.84 -18.47 11.68
N ASN A 220 -19.26 -19.72 11.56
CA ASN A 220 -20.68 -20.08 11.65
C ASN A 220 -21.33 -19.55 12.94
N THR A 221 -20.56 -19.43 14.02
CA THR A 221 -20.97 -18.79 15.28
C THR A 221 -21.22 -17.29 15.09
N ASP A 222 -20.38 -16.56 14.37
CA ASP A 222 -20.56 -15.13 14.16
C ASP A 222 -21.75 -14.85 13.22
N ALA A 223 -21.93 -15.67 12.19
CA ALA A 223 -23.08 -15.58 11.30
C ALA A 223 -24.41 -15.83 12.06
N ALA A 224 -24.44 -16.81 12.95
CA ALA A 224 -25.58 -17.09 13.81
C ALA A 224 -25.86 -15.93 14.79
N LEU A 225 -24.83 -15.30 15.36
CA LEU A 225 -24.99 -14.13 16.23
C LEU A 225 -25.63 -12.95 15.49
N LEU A 226 -25.25 -12.73 14.22
CA LEU A 226 -25.79 -11.64 13.39
C LEU A 226 -27.26 -11.84 12.98
N SER A 227 -27.76 -13.08 13.00
CA SER A 227 -29.16 -13.41 12.65
C SER A 227 -30.11 -13.45 13.85
N THR A 228 -29.60 -13.27 15.08
CA THR A 228 -30.41 -13.36 16.30
C THR A 228 -31.35 -12.15 16.41
N GLU A 229 -32.65 -12.38 16.63
CA GLU A 229 -33.62 -11.35 17.02
C GLU A 229 -33.49 -11.10 18.53
N ILE A 230 -33.26 -9.85 18.91
CA ILE A 230 -32.99 -9.44 20.29
C ILE A 230 -33.69 -8.10 20.53
N ASP A 231 -34.48 -8.02 21.58
CA ASP A 231 -35.18 -6.80 22.00
C ASP A 231 -34.34 -5.84 22.86
N ASN A 232 -33.10 -6.23 23.18
CA ASN A 232 -32.22 -5.40 24.03
C ASN A 232 -31.57 -4.28 23.21
N PRO A 233 -31.84 -2.97 23.53
CA PRO A 233 -31.33 -1.82 22.76
C PRO A 233 -29.80 -1.77 22.68
N SER A 234 -29.08 -2.17 23.74
CA SER A 234 -27.61 -2.18 23.76
C SER A 234 -27.04 -3.16 22.76
N VAL A 235 -27.64 -4.35 22.68
CA VAL A 235 -27.21 -5.41 21.74
C VAL A 235 -27.61 -5.06 20.31
N LEU A 236 -28.78 -4.47 20.10
CA LEU A 236 -29.19 -3.99 18.78
C LEU A 236 -28.21 -2.95 18.23
N ARG A 237 -27.71 -2.05 19.09
CA ARG A 237 -26.68 -1.08 18.72
C ARG A 237 -25.40 -1.78 18.29
N LEU A 238 -24.85 -2.69 19.13
CA LEU A 238 -23.63 -3.45 18.81
C LEU A 238 -23.79 -4.29 17.56
N LEU A 239 -24.95 -4.91 17.36
CA LEU A 239 -25.28 -5.67 16.17
C LEU A 239 -25.26 -4.78 14.92
N SER A 240 -25.85 -3.59 14.98
CA SER A 240 -25.86 -2.63 13.88
C SER A 240 -24.46 -2.12 13.56
N GLU A 241 -23.64 -1.82 14.57
CA GLU A 241 -22.23 -1.41 14.43
C GLU A 241 -21.38 -2.54 13.82
N THR A 242 -21.61 -3.78 14.23
CA THR A 242 -20.90 -4.93 13.68
C THR A 242 -21.28 -5.19 12.22
N ARG A 243 -22.58 -5.15 11.90
CA ARG A 243 -23.08 -5.26 10.50
C ARG A 243 -22.53 -4.16 9.61
N ARG A 244 -22.40 -2.94 10.16
CA ARG A 244 -21.78 -1.83 9.44
C ARG A 244 -20.30 -2.10 9.17
N ALA A 245 -19.54 -2.55 10.15
CA ALA A 245 -18.11 -2.87 9.98
C ALA A 245 -17.88 -4.01 8.97
N ILE A 246 -18.76 -5.01 8.94
CA ILE A 246 -18.71 -6.06 7.92
C ILE A 246 -18.89 -5.46 6.52
N ARG A 247 -19.92 -4.61 6.33
CA ARG A 247 -20.12 -3.95 5.03
C ARG A 247 -18.95 -3.06 4.63
N GLU A 248 -18.39 -2.29 5.57
CA GLU A 248 -17.21 -1.45 5.32
C GLU A 248 -16.01 -2.31 4.83
N ARG A 249 -15.78 -3.46 5.46
CA ARG A 249 -14.73 -4.40 5.01
C ARG A 249 -15.03 -4.97 3.62
N GLU A 250 -16.26 -5.38 3.37
CA GLU A 250 -16.69 -5.94 2.08
C GLU A 250 -16.54 -4.94 0.94
N GLU A 251 -16.96 -3.70 1.17
CA GLU A 251 -16.81 -2.62 0.17
C GLU A 251 -15.33 -2.30 -0.08
N ALA A 252 -14.50 -2.24 0.98
CA ALA A 252 -13.08 -2.06 0.83
C ALA A 252 -12.43 -3.21 0.03
N PHE A 253 -12.86 -4.46 0.25
CA PHE A 253 -12.40 -5.61 -0.52
C PHE A 253 -12.81 -5.51 -2.00
N ARG A 254 -14.07 -5.13 -2.29
CA ARG A 254 -14.55 -4.94 -3.66
C ARG A 254 -13.73 -3.87 -4.38
N LEU A 255 -13.40 -2.77 -3.68
CA LEU A 255 -12.59 -1.69 -4.23
C LEU A 255 -11.16 -2.18 -4.56
N VAL A 256 -10.51 -2.93 -3.66
CA VAL A 256 -9.20 -3.55 -3.93
C VAL A 256 -9.27 -4.47 -5.14
N SER A 257 -10.31 -5.31 -5.22
CA SER A 257 -10.51 -6.26 -6.32
C SER A 257 -10.73 -5.54 -7.66
N HIS A 258 -11.51 -4.45 -7.66
CA HIS A 258 -11.73 -3.62 -8.84
C HIS A 258 -10.42 -2.98 -9.34
N TYR A 259 -9.65 -2.34 -8.44
CA TYR A 259 -8.34 -1.81 -8.84
C TYR A 259 -7.41 -2.88 -9.39
N LYS A 260 -7.32 -4.03 -8.72
CA LYS A 260 -6.41 -5.12 -9.10
C LYS A 260 -6.77 -5.75 -10.45
N ASN A 261 -8.07 -6.03 -10.65
CA ASN A 261 -8.53 -6.85 -11.77
C ASN A 261 -8.94 -6.03 -13.00
N GLU A 262 -9.28 -4.75 -12.82
CA GLU A 262 -9.78 -3.90 -13.90
C GLU A 262 -8.88 -2.69 -14.13
N VAL A 263 -8.69 -1.82 -13.12
CA VAL A 263 -8.01 -0.53 -13.31
C VAL A 263 -6.53 -0.72 -13.66
N LEU A 264 -5.80 -1.51 -12.89
CA LEU A 264 -4.36 -1.71 -13.11
C LEU A 264 -4.03 -2.42 -14.44
N PRO A 265 -4.78 -3.46 -14.87
CA PRO A 265 -4.58 -4.07 -16.18
C PRO A 265 -4.88 -3.12 -17.35
N LEU A 266 -5.97 -2.32 -17.24
CA LEU A 266 -6.30 -1.32 -18.27
C LEU A 266 -5.25 -0.22 -18.34
N GLN A 267 -4.80 0.30 -17.19
CA GLN A 267 -3.73 1.31 -17.17
C GLN A 267 -2.42 0.79 -17.75
N ARG A 268 -2.08 -0.48 -17.48
CA ARG A 268 -0.91 -1.13 -18.10
C ARG A 268 -1.04 -1.18 -19.61
N ARG A 269 -2.20 -1.61 -20.11
CA ARG A 269 -2.46 -1.68 -21.56
C ARG A 269 -2.38 -0.29 -22.21
N ILE A 270 -2.95 0.75 -21.57
CA ILE A 270 -2.83 2.14 -22.06
C ILE A 270 -1.37 2.55 -22.14
N SER A 271 -0.57 2.24 -21.11
CA SER A 271 0.86 2.59 -21.10
C SER A 271 1.66 1.84 -22.18
N GLU A 272 1.30 0.58 -22.47
CA GLU A 272 1.91 -0.18 -23.56
C GLU A 272 1.57 0.44 -24.93
N GLU A 273 0.31 0.86 -25.16
CA GLU A 273 -0.11 1.54 -26.39
C GLU A 273 0.54 2.93 -26.53
N HIS A 274 0.62 3.72 -25.45
CA HIS A 274 1.34 5.01 -25.47
C HIS A 274 2.82 4.83 -25.85
N LEU A 275 3.47 3.77 -25.36
CA LEU A 275 4.85 3.48 -25.74
C LEU A 275 4.99 3.15 -27.22
N LEU A 276 4.05 2.37 -27.78
CA LEU A 276 4.01 2.07 -29.22
C LEU A 276 3.76 3.33 -30.04
N HIS A 277 2.83 4.20 -29.65
CA HIS A 277 2.54 5.46 -30.31
C HIS A 277 3.74 6.42 -30.24
N TYR A 278 4.46 6.47 -29.14
CA TYR A 278 5.68 7.25 -29.02
C TYR A 278 6.78 6.75 -29.98
N ASN A 279 6.99 5.43 -30.04
CA ASN A 279 7.94 4.83 -30.96
C ASN A 279 7.55 5.05 -32.42
N GLY A 280 6.25 5.13 -32.72
CA GLY A 280 5.70 5.50 -34.04
C GLY A 280 5.70 7.01 -34.32
N MET A 281 6.24 7.85 -33.39
CA MET A 281 6.22 9.32 -33.49
C MET A 281 4.81 9.93 -33.59
N ILE A 282 3.80 9.23 -33.09
CA ILE A 282 2.39 9.68 -33.12
C ILE A 282 2.12 10.61 -31.93
N ILE A 283 2.75 10.34 -30.76
CA ILE A 283 2.63 11.15 -29.55
C ILE A 283 3.99 11.70 -29.14
N GLY A 284 3.97 12.80 -28.42
CA GLY A 284 5.18 13.45 -27.88
C GLY A 284 5.64 12.85 -26.53
N ILE A 285 6.87 13.17 -26.14
CA ILE A 285 7.47 12.72 -24.88
C ILE A 285 6.68 13.17 -23.66
N PHE A 286 6.07 14.34 -23.68
CA PHE A 286 5.27 14.84 -22.54
C PHE A 286 4.00 14.04 -22.30
N GLU A 287 3.39 13.49 -23.37
CA GLU A 287 2.24 12.57 -23.24
C GLU A 287 2.67 11.25 -22.61
N LEU A 288 3.83 10.71 -22.98
CA LEU A 288 4.40 9.53 -22.37
C LEU A 288 4.73 9.75 -20.87
N LEU A 289 5.31 10.90 -20.51
CA LEU A 289 5.59 11.28 -19.12
C LEU A 289 4.30 11.47 -18.30
N LYS A 290 3.26 12.03 -18.92
CA LYS A 290 1.93 12.16 -18.32
C LYS A 290 1.31 10.79 -18.04
N ASP A 291 1.43 9.85 -18.97
CA ASP A 291 0.97 8.47 -18.78
C ASP A 291 1.71 7.80 -17.62
N ALA A 292 3.03 7.93 -17.52
CA ALA A 292 3.81 7.41 -16.41
C ALA A 292 3.34 7.94 -15.04
N LYS A 293 3.00 9.23 -14.96
CA LYS A 293 2.38 9.83 -13.76
C LYS A 293 1.02 9.20 -13.46
N GLN A 294 0.18 8.96 -14.47
CA GLN A 294 -1.15 8.36 -14.31
C GLN A 294 -1.05 6.91 -13.85
N GLN A 295 -0.13 6.12 -14.42
CA GLN A 295 0.13 4.74 -14.02
C GLN A 295 0.54 4.67 -12.54
N THR A 296 1.46 5.51 -12.10
CA THR A 296 1.89 5.56 -10.70
C THR A 296 0.74 5.95 -9.78
N LYS A 297 -0.10 6.92 -10.19
CA LYS A 297 -1.28 7.32 -9.43
C LYS A 297 -2.32 6.20 -9.31
N ALA A 298 -2.51 5.39 -10.35
CA ALA A 298 -3.41 4.24 -10.28
C ALA A 298 -2.91 3.19 -9.28
N VAL A 299 -1.59 2.94 -9.23
CA VAL A 299 -0.97 2.08 -8.23
C VAL A 299 -1.16 2.64 -6.83
N ASP A 300 -0.94 3.93 -6.63
CA ASP A 300 -1.16 4.60 -5.34
C ASP A 300 -2.61 4.47 -4.85
N SER A 301 -3.58 4.63 -5.75
CA SER A 301 -5.00 4.44 -5.43
C SER A 301 -5.31 2.99 -5.02
N TYR A 302 -4.70 2.00 -5.67
CA TYR A 302 -4.80 0.60 -5.27
C TYR A 302 -4.23 0.37 -3.86
N LEU A 303 -3.06 0.94 -3.56
CA LEU A 303 -2.41 0.81 -2.25
C LEU A 303 -3.23 1.47 -1.13
N ALA A 304 -3.84 2.62 -1.41
CA ALA A 304 -4.76 3.29 -0.49
C ALA A 304 -6.00 2.42 -0.20
N ALA A 305 -6.58 1.79 -1.23
CA ALA A 305 -7.68 0.85 -1.07
C ALA A 305 -7.26 -0.38 -0.24
N LEU A 306 -6.08 -0.92 -0.48
CA LEU A 306 -5.51 -2.05 0.26
C LEU A 306 -5.30 -1.72 1.74
N GLY A 307 -4.75 -0.55 2.06
CA GLY A 307 -4.62 -0.05 3.43
C GLY A 307 -5.97 0.11 4.13
N SER A 308 -6.98 0.63 3.40
CA SER A 308 -8.35 0.77 3.91
C SER A 308 -8.99 -0.58 4.22
N TYR A 309 -8.78 -1.58 3.36
CA TYR A 309 -9.26 -2.95 3.60
C TYR A 309 -8.69 -3.52 4.90
N TRP A 310 -7.37 -3.47 5.09
CA TRP A 310 -6.74 -4.03 6.27
C TRP A 310 -7.13 -3.31 7.56
N LYS A 311 -7.33 -2.00 7.51
CA LYS A 311 -7.85 -1.22 8.66
C LYS A 311 -9.30 -1.63 8.99
N ALA A 312 -10.15 -1.82 7.99
CA ALA A 312 -11.53 -2.25 8.19
C ALA A 312 -11.60 -3.68 8.73
N ASP A 313 -10.73 -4.59 8.26
CA ASP A 313 -10.62 -5.96 8.75
C ASP A 313 -10.19 -5.99 10.23
N ALA A 314 -9.17 -5.22 10.60
CA ALA A 314 -8.73 -5.08 11.98
C ALA A 314 -9.85 -4.50 12.89
N ALA A 315 -10.58 -3.50 12.43
CA ALA A 315 -11.64 -2.85 13.19
C ALA A 315 -12.87 -3.74 13.45
N LEU A 316 -13.02 -4.84 12.71
CA LEU A 316 -14.11 -5.80 12.89
C LEU A 316 -13.90 -6.67 14.14
N LEU A 317 -12.67 -7.04 14.49
CA LEU A 317 -12.35 -7.94 15.59
C LEU A 317 -12.96 -7.51 16.95
N PRO A 318 -12.76 -6.28 17.44
CA PRO A 318 -13.31 -5.85 18.72
C PRO A 318 -14.82 -5.79 18.74
N LYS A 319 -15.46 -5.46 17.60
CA LYS A 319 -16.92 -5.40 17.49
C LYS A 319 -17.54 -6.80 17.60
N LEU A 320 -16.92 -7.80 16.97
CA LEU A 320 -17.34 -9.19 17.12
C LEU A 320 -17.13 -9.71 18.56
N ALA A 321 -15.99 -9.36 19.18
CA ALA A 321 -15.69 -9.74 20.55
C ALA A 321 -16.72 -9.15 21.54
N ALA A 322 -17.02 -7.84 21.43
CA ALA A 322 -18.00 -7.17 22.28
C ALA A 322 -19.42 -7.74 22.07
N LEU A 323 -19.82 -8.03 20.83
CA LEU A 323 -21.11 -8.64 20.53
C LEU A 323 -21.24 -10.03 21.17
N ARG A 324 -20.19 -10.87 21.08
CA ARG A 324 -20.15 -12.20 21.71
C ARG A 324 -20.25 -12.10 23.23
N GLU A 325 -19.56 -11.16 23.83
CA GLU A 325 -19.59 -10.92 25.29
C GLU A 325 -21.01 -10.58 25.75
N GLN A 326 -21.65 -9.58 25.17
CA GLN A 326 -23.02 -9.14 25.52
C GLN A 326 -24.06 -10.25 25.30
N LEU A 327 -24.02 -10.96 24.18
CA LEU A 327 -24.94 -12.06 23.93
C LEU A 327 -24.77 -13.22 24.90
N SER A 328 -23.55 -13.48 25.35
CA SER A 328 -23.28 -14.52 26.35
C SER A 328 -23.82 -14.16 27.74
N GLU A 329 -23.89 -12.87 28.08
CA GLU A 329 -24.46 -12.39 29.34
C GLU A 329 -25.99 -12.57 29.36
N ILE A 330 -26.66 -12.15 28.28
CA ILE A 330 -28.12 -12.30 28.13
C ILE A 330 -28.55 -13.78 28.23
N ARG A 331 -27.83 -14.66 27.52
CA ARG A 331 -28.12 -16.11 27.60
C ARG A 331 -27.94 -16.65 29.03
N ARG A 332 -26.95 -16.19 29.74
CA ARG A 332 -26.73 -16.63 31.15
C ARG A 332 -27.84 -16.17 32.07
N ASP A 333 -28.38 -14.95 31.86
CA ASP A 333 -29.45 -14.40 32.69
C ASP A 333 -30.82 -15.02 32.36
N ALA A 334 -31.02 -15.48 31.11
CA ALA A 334 -32.22 -16.21 30.69
C ALA A 334 -32.30 -17.64 31.27
N TRP A 335 -31.22 -18.18 31.82
CA TRP A 335 -31.14 -19.52 32.43
C TRP A 335 -31.17 -19.50 33.97
N LYS A 336 -31.25 -18.33 34.60
CA LYS A 336 -31.50 -18.13 36.05
C LYS A 336 -32.98 -17.90 36.34
#